data_0087a9f7e040ab88994f03d47e54e524
#
_entry.id   0087a9f7e040ab88994f03d47e54e524
#
_cell.length_a   1.000
_cell.length_b   1.000
_cell.length_c   1.000
_cell.angle_alpha   90.00
_cell.angle_beta   90.00
_cell.angle_gamma   90.00
#
_symmetry.space_group_name_H-M   'P 1'
#
loop_
_entity.id
_entity.type
_entity.pdbx_description
1 polymer ?
#
loop_
_entity_poly.entity_id
_entity_poly.type
_entity_poly.pdbx_seq_one_letter_code
_entity_poly.pdbx_strand_id
1 'polypeptide(L)'
;MLSFGWDFAAWEAEGKLVFVDASDQPEETTEVVGSYDLGGLVARVENAVRKIGATRISLDSLNALFVRFPDEMVLRTELFRIVQSLKHLGVTVVFTGERRDDYGEITKSGTEEFIADNVIILRNILVDERRRRTIEILKFRGTRHERGEFPFTITDHGIIVLPLSAIELTQGSSMVRVPSGNDELDTMCDGGFFRDSVMLASGATGTGKTLLVTQFMAGGLANGERALLFAFEESRQQLFRNAKSWGMDFEQLERDGHLMVVNQYPHAQPLEDHLVLMKQVMSDFKPNRVAVDSLSALERISTLRGFREFVISLTSYLKATETTALFTSTTTNLLGGGSVTEKHISTLTDSIILLRYIEVRGEMRRGITVLKMRGSAHDKAIREYTIDGEGMHIGMPFRNLTGVLSGRVIPHSDEAVAPDANVERSGRGSSGE
;
A
#
# COMPACT_ATOMS: atom_id res chain seq x y z
N MET A 1 24.99 12.28 5.18
CA MET A 1 24.94 10.83 4.86
C MET A 1 24.85 9.95 6.09
N LEU A 2 25.35 10.38 7.25
CA LEU A 2 25.21 9.62 8.52
C LEU A 2 23.75 9.29 8.88
N SER A 3 22.80 10.17 8.52
CA SER A 3 21.35 9.90 8.69
C SER A 3 20.83 8.68 7.90
N PHE A 4 21.57 8.23 6.87
CA PHE A 4 21.30 7.02 6.11
C PHE A 4 22.17 5.84 6.56
N GLY A 5 22.88 5.96 7.69
CA GLY A 5 23.81 4.94 8.16
C GLY A 5 25.10 4.84 7.34
N TRP A 6 25.41 5.83 6.48
CA TRP A 6 26.58 5.84 5.61
C TRP A 6 27.68 6.74 6.18
N ASP A 7 28.73 6.13 6.67
CA ASP A 7 29.92 6.83 7.17
C ASP A 7 30.99 6.90 6.08
N PHE A 8 30.93 7.96 5.29
CA PHE A 8 31.88 8.18 4.19
C PHE A 8 33.32 8.41 4.70
N ALA A 9 33.49 9.04 5.85
CA ALA A 9 34.83 9.27 6.42
C ALA A 9 35.49 7.95 6.84
N ALA A 10 34.73 7.02 7.44
CA ALA A 10 35.21 5.70 7.74
C ALA A 10 35.58 4.93 6.47
N TRP A 11 34.77 5.01 5.40
CA TRP A 11 35.07 4.34 4.14
C TRP A 11 36.27 4.92 3.41
N GLU A 12 36.53 6.22 3.50
CA GLU A 12 37.76 6.82 2.98
C GLU A 12 38.99 6.32 3.76
N ALA A 13 38.91 6.31 5.09
CA ALA A 13 39.99 5.80 5.95
C ALA A 13 40.32 4.33 5.68
N GLU A 14 39.32 3.52 5.34
CA GLU A 14 39.45 2.12 4.95
C GLU A 14 39.92 1.91 3.49
N GLY A 15 40.07 2.99 2.71
CA GLY A 15 40.40 2.91 1.28
C GLY A 15 39.34 2.34 0.38
N LYS A 16 38.08 2.31 0.85
CA LYS A 16 36.91 1.83 0.09
C LYS A 16 36.25 2.92 -0.75
N LEU A 17 36.47 4.19 -0.40
CA LEU A 17 35.91 5.36 -1.06
C LEU A 17 37.02 6.40 -1.27
N VAL A 18 36.92 7.15 -2.33
CA VAL A 18 37.73 8.34 -2.56
C VAL A 18 36.88 9.39 -3.26
N PHE A 19 36.98 10.63 -2.82
CA PHE A 19 36.37 11.77 -3.50
C PHE A 19 37.38 12.39 -4.46
N VAL A 20 36.94 12.60 -5.69
CA VAL A 20 37.73 13.36 -6.70
C VAL A 20 36.99 14.66 -6.95
N ASP A 21 37.58 15.76 -6.56
CA ASP A 21 37.07 17.08 -6.87
C ASP A 21 37.14 17.33 -8.37
N ALA A 22 35.98 17.46 -9.02
CA ALA A 22 35.85 17.76 -10.44
C ALA A 22 35.84 19.30 -10.71
N SER A 23 35.77 20.13 -9.66
CA SER A 23 35.91 21.58 -9.79
C SER A 23 37.37 21.91 -10.08
N ASP A 24 37.64 22.66 -11.15
CA ASP A 24 38.92 23.36 -11.26
C ASP A 24 38.83 24.56 -10.32
N GLN A 25 39.66 24.59 -9.30
CA GLN A 25 39.95 25.85 -8.64
C GLN A 25 40.68 26.72 -9.67
N PRO A 26 40.19 27.90 -10.00
CA PRO A 26 40.97 28.83 -10.76
C PRO A 26 42.11 29.26 -9.80
N GLU A 27 43.28 28.65 -9.97
CA GLU A 27 44.50 29.36 -9.55
C GLU A 27 44.47 30.67 -10.31
N GLU A 28 44.60 31.74 -9.57
CA GLU A 28 44.57 33.12 -10.03
C GLU A 28 45.28 33.27 -11.38
N THR A 29 44.54 33.85 -12.35
CA THR A 29 45.12 34.40 -13.60
C THR A 29 45.79 33.41 -14.58
N THR A 30 45.05 32.47 -15.16
CA THR A 30 45.42 31.94 -16.47
C THR A 30 44.25 32.11 -17.42
N GLU A 31 44.36 33.02 -18.39
CA GLU A 31 43.52 33.06 -19.57
C GLU A 31 43.62 31.69 -20.26
N VAL A 32 42.59 30.88 -20.18
CA VAL A 32 42.53 29.62 -20.91
C VAL A 32 42.32 29.95 -22.38
N VAL A 33 43.41 30.07 -23.11
CA VAL A 33 43.42 30.14 -24.57
C VAL A 33 43.43 28.71 -25.10
N GLY A 34 42.24 28.14 -25.35
CA GLY A 34 42.08 26.81 -25.96
C GLY A 34 40.73 26.17 -25.66
N SER A 35 40.36 25.17 -26.44
CA SER A 35 39.18 24.36 -26.16
C SER A 35 39.35 23.61 -24.84
N TYR A 36 38.36 23.73 -23.94
CA TYR A 36 38.37 23.05 -22.66
C TYR A 36 38.47 21.52 -22.87
N ASP A 37 39.48 20.89 -22.24
CA ASP A 37 39.75 19.45 -22.35
C ASP A 37 39.46 18.75 -21.02
N LEU A 38 38.55 17.78 -21.02
CA LEU A 38 38.25 16.92 -19.88
C LEU A 38 39.28 15.80 -19.62
N GLY A 39 40.38 15.76 -20.40
CA GLY A 39 41.47 14.78 -20.25
C GLY A 39 42.08 14.78 -18.87
N GLY A 40 42.25 15.97 -18.25
CA GLY A 40 42.73 16.10 -16.86
C GLY A 40 41.82 15.48 -15.83
N LEU A 41 40.50 15.63 -16.00
CA LEU A 41 39.51 14.98 -15.13
C LEU A 41 39.54 13.43 -15.29
N VAL A 42 39.60 12.97 -16.54
CA VAL A 42 39.67 11.51 -16.82
C VAL A 42 40.95 10.94 -16.17
N ALA A 43 42.10 11.57 -16.32
CA ALA A 43 43.36 11.12 -15.73
C ALA A 43 43.29 11.07 -14.17
N ARG A 44 42.68 12.07 -13.55
CA ARG A 44 42.46 12.05 -12.08
C ARG A 44 41.56 10.89 -11.64
N VAL A 45 40.47 10.66 -12.37
CA VAL A 45 39.53 9.54 -12.10
C VAL A 45 40.24 8.19 -12.30
N GLU A 46 40.99 8.01 -13.39
CA GLU A 46 41.79 6.80 -13.65
C GLU A 46 42.79 6.51 -12.53
N ASN A 47 43.52 7.55 -12.07
CA ASN A 47 44.45 7.40 -10.98
C ASN A 47 43.74 6.99 -9.67
N ALA A 48 42.60 7.62 -9.37
CA ALA A 48 41.80 7.30 -8.20
C ALA A 48 41.28 5.83 -8.24
N VAL A 49 40.79 5.41 -9.40
CA VAL A 49 40.34 4.02 -9.63
C VAL A 49 41.45 3.01 -9.36
N ARG A 50 42.64 3.27 -9.92
CA ARG A 50 43.80 2.39 -9.74
C ARG A 50 44.29 2.38 -8.29
N LYS A 51 44.24 3.53 -7.61
CA LYS A 51 44.73 3.70 -6.23
C LYS A 51 43.97 2.83 -5.23
N ILE A 52 42.65 2.78 -5.34
CA ILE A 52 41.79 2.03 -4.40
C ILE A 52 41.18 0.75 -4.99
N GLY A 53 41.48 0.43 -6.27
CA GLY A 53 40.87 -0.71 -6.95
C GLY A 53 39.34 -0.55 -7.14
N ALA A 54 38.86 0.66 -7.37
CA ALA A 54 37.44 0.93 -7.47
C ALA A 54 36.79 0.19 -8.65
N THR A 55 35.64 -0.40 -8.42
CA THR A 55 34.80 -1.06 -9.46
C THR A 55 33.59 -0.22 -9.83
N ARG A 56 33.30 0.87 -9.10
CA ARG A 56 32.14 1.74 -9.29
C ARG A 56 32.57 3.19 -9.19
N ILE A 57 31.98 4.03 -10.05
CA ILE A 57 32.16 5.48 -10.06
C ILE A 57 30.78 6.13 -10.05
N SER A 58 30.60 7.15 -9.24
CA SER A 58 29.47 8.07 -9.34
C SER A 58 29.97 9.45 -9.70
N LEU A 59 29.38 10.08 -10.72
CA LEU A 59 29.66 11.44 -11.12
C LEU A 59 28.39 12.28 -10.95
N ASP A 60 28.40 13.16 -9.94
CA ASP A 60 27.31 14.04 -9.55
C ASP A 60 27.70 15.50 -9.67
N SER A 61 27.22 16.26 -10.64
CA SER A 61 26.34 15.88 -11.74
C SER A 61 26.96 16.28 -13.08
N LEU A 62 26.48 15.70 -14.19
CA LEU A 62 26.90 16.10 -15.55
C LEU A 62 26.60 17.57 -15.85
N ASN A 63 25.59 18.16 -15.22
CA ASN A 63 25.19 19.54 -15.44
C ASN A 63 26.34 20.52 -15.08
N ALA A 64 27.15 20.20 -14.09
CA ALA A 64 28.33 21.01 -13.73
C ALA A 64 29.38 21.06 -14.85
N LEU A 65 29.49 19.99 -15.63
CA LEU A 65 30.37 19.93 -16.80
C LEU A 65 29.78 20.71 -17.98
N PHE A 66 28.43 20.65 -18.18
CA PHE A 66 27.76 21.28 -19.31
C PHE A 66 27.82 22.79 -19.32
N VAL A 67 27.92 23.43 -18.17
CA VAL A 67 28.09 24.90 -18.06
C VAL A 67 29.35 25.37 -18.76
N ARG A 68 30.36 24.51 -18.90
CA ARG A 68 31.65 24.83 -19.48
C ARG A 68 31.72 24.62 -21.00
N PHE A 69 30.73 23.92 -21.58
CA PHE A 69 30.66 23.66 -23.02
C PHE A 69 29.41 24.30 -23.63
N PRO A 70 29.56 25.50 -24.23
CA PRO A 70 28.44 26.18 -24.86
C PRO A 70 27.98 25.50 -26.16
N ASP A 71 28.84 24.70 -26.80
CA ASP A 71 28.57 23.99 -28.04
C ASP A 71 28.17 22.53 -27.74
N GLU A 72 26.95 22.14 -28.12
CA GLU A 72 26.41 20.80 -27.90
C GLU A 72 27.21 19.71 -28.65
N MET A 73 27.76 19.99 -29.80
CA MET A 73 28.54 19.02 -30.55
C MET A 73 29.88 18.71 -29.87
N VAL A 74 30.52 19.73 -29.29
CA VAL A 74 31.73 19.55 -28.49
C VAL A 74 31.41 18.78 -27.24
N LEU A 75 30.32 19.12 -26.55
CA LEU A 75 29.86 18.42 -25.37
C LEU A 75 29.61 16.92 -25.66
N ARG A 76 28.93 16.61 -26.77
CA ARG A 76 28.71 15.22 -27.22
C ARG A 76 30.01 14.45 -27.37
N THR A 77 30.96 15.04 -28.04
CA THR A 77 32.24 14.40 -28.31
C THR A 77 32.99 14.12 -27.03
N GLU A 78 33.02 15.10 -26.11
CA GLU A 78 33.70 14.96 -24.83
C GLU A 78 33.04 13.95 -23.90
N LEU A 79 31.70 13.94 -23.80
CA LEU A 79 30.96 12.91 -23.06
C LEU A 79 31.23 11.51 -23.61
N PHE A 80 31.20 11.36 -24.92
CA PHE A 80 31.51 10.07 -25.55
C PHE A 80 32.93 9.61 -25.22
N ARG A 81 33.89 10.53 -25.24
CA ARG A 81 35.31 10.26 -24.88
C ARG A 81 35.43 9.81 -23.42
N ILE A 82 34.81 10.53 -22.48
CA ILE A 82 34.83 10.16 -21.07
C ILE A 82 34.22 8.75 -20.88
N VAL A 83 33.04 8.50 -21.42
CA VAL A 83 32.40 7.20 -21.28
C VAL A 83 33.23 6.07 -21.84
N GLN A 84 33.87 6.28 -22.99
CA GLN A 84 34.76 5.29 -23.58
C GLN A 84 35.98 5.02 -22.68
N SER A 85 36.65 6.08 -22.16
CA SER A 85 37.76 5.92 -21.24
C SER A 85 37.36 5.15 -19.97
N LEU A 86 36.22 5.49 -19.38
CA LEU A 86 35.70 4.80 -18.20
C LEU A 86 35.31 3.34 -18.48
N LYS A 87 34.76 3.05 -19.67
CA LYS A 87 34.49 1.66 -20.10
C LYS A 87 35.76 0.83 -20.24
N HIS A 88 36.86 1.42 -20.72
CA HIS A 88 38.14 0.72 -20.82
C HIS A 88 38.73 0.37 -19.45
N LEU A 89 38.37 1.10 -18.39
CA LEU A 89 38.78 0.76 -17.03
C LEU A 89 37.98 -0.44 -16.43
N GLY A 90 36.94 -0.90 -17.13
CA GLY A 90 36.11 -2.00 -16.67
C GLY A 90 35.24 -1.68 -15.44
N VAL A 91 34.95 -0.42 -15.18
CA VAL A 91 34.16 0.05 -14.02
C VAL A 91 32.70 0.31 -14.39
N THR A 92 31.81 0.15 -13.43
CA THR A 92 30.41 0.58 -13.57
C THR A 92 30.31 2.06 -13.21
N VAL A 93 29.72 2.86 -14.09
CA VAL A 93 29.59 4.31 -13.90
C VAL A 93 28.14 4.72 -13.81
N VAL A 94 27.82 5.54 -12.80
CA VAL A 94 26.54 6.21 -12.65
C VAL A 94 26.76 7.70 -12.83
N PHE A 95 26.06 8.29 -13.79
CA PHE A 95 25.99 9.73 -13.97
C PHE A 95 24.64 10.23 -13.47
N THR A 96 24.63 11.32 -12.72
CA THR A 96 23.41 12.06 -12.43
C THR A 96 23.29 13.27 -13.35
N GLY A 97 22.05 13.56 -13.74
CA GLY A 97 21.73 14.74 -14.54
C GLY A 97 20.40 15.34 -14.10
N GLU A 98 20.32 16.66 -14.08
CA GLU A 98 19.08 17.35 -13.73
C GLU A 98 18.21 17.57 -14.96
N ARG A 99 16.91 17.39 -14.80
CA ARG A 99 15.90 17.70 -15.80
C ARG A 99 15.29 19.07 -15.55
N ARG A 100 14.85 19.73 -16.62
CA ARG A 100 14.13 21.01 -16.51
C ARG A 100 12.64 20.81 -16.22
N ASP A 101 12.06 19.80 -16.85
CA ASP A 101 10.63 19.50 -16.80
C ASP A 101 10.39 18.06 -16.38
N ASP A 102 9.31 17.81 -15.63
CA ASP A 102 8.97 16.49 -15.16
C ASP A 102 8.66 15.50 -16.32
N TYR A 103 8.05 15.98 -17.41
CA TYR A 103 7.65 15.19 -18.59
C TYR A 103 8.15 15.72 -19.94
N GLY A 104 9.11 16.65 -19.93
CA GLY A 104 9.76 17.18 -21.12
C GLY A 104 10.88 16.30 -21.66
N GLU A 105 11.76 16.89 -22.45
CA GLU A 105 13.02 16.26 -22.89
C GLU A 105 13.82 15.79 -21.69
N ILE A 106 14.41 14.59 -21.77
CA ILE A 106 15.03 13.92 -20.61
C ILE A 106 16.24 14.70 -20.14
N THR A 107 17.00 15.29 -21.06
CA THR A 107 18.13 16.14 -20.74
C THR A 107 18.15 17.35 -21.66
N LYS A 108 18.90 18.37 -21.27
CA LYS A 108 19.01 19.63 -22.00
C LYS A 108 19.53 19.46 -23.43
N SER A 109 20.28 18.39 -23.68
CA SER A 109 20.92 18.12 -24.97
C SER A 109 20.46 16.80 -25.64
N GLY A 110 19.66 15.97 -24.97
CA GLY A 110 19.20 14.66 -25.48
C GLY A 110 20.34 13.66 -25.74
N THR A 111 21.55 14.00 -25.38
CA THR A 111 22.77 13.26 -25.76
C THR A 111 23.07 12.12 -24.81
N GLU A 112 22.86 12.35 -23.52
CA GLU A 112 23.20 11.44 -22.44
C GLU A 112 22.46 10.12 -22.55
N GLU A 113 21.23 10.16 -23.03
CA GLU A 113 20.39 8.98 -23.25
C GLU A 113 20.95 8.03 -24.31
N PHE A 114 21.61 8.59 -25.32
CA PHE A 114 22.18 7.76 -26.41
C PHE A 114 23.49 7.10 -25.95
N ILE A 115 24.24 7.75 -25.08
CA ILE A 115 25.56 7.27 -24.65
C ILE A 115 25.43 6.24 -23.53
N ALA A 116 24.48 6.44 -22.59
CA ALA A 116 24.26 5.54 -21.46
C ALA A 116 23.70 4.19 -21.91
N ASP A 117 24.13 3.10 -21.28
CA ASP A 117 23.58 1.77 -21.50
C ASP A 117 22.22 1.60 -20.82
N ASN A 118 22.05 2.26 -19.65
CA ASN A 118 20.81 2.28 -18.88
C ASN A 118 20.42 3.72 -18.58
N VAL A 119 19.11 4.01 -18.64
CA VAL A 119 18.56 5.33 -18.31
C VAL A 119 17.43 5.13 -17.31
N ILE A 120 17.61 5.68 -16.13
CA ILE A 120 16.64 5.67 -15.04
C ILE A 120 16.20 7.11 -14.79
N ILE A 121 14.90 7.33 -14.78
CA ILE A 121 14.31 8.65 -14.54
C ILE A 121 13.67 8.66 -13.15
N LEU A 122 14.05 9.64 -12.34
CA LEU A 122 13.42 9.93 -11.07
C LEU A 122 12.63 11.22 -11.21
N ARG A 123 11.36 11.20 -10.81
CA ARG A 123 10.47 12.36 -10.81
C ARG A 123 9.97 12.66 -9.41
N ASN A 124 9.67 13.93 -9.15
CA ASN A 124 9.02 14.40 -7.94
C ASN A 124 7.88 15.35 -8.31
N ILE A 125 6.82 14.76 -8.87
CA ILE A 125 5.69 15.46 -9.46
C ILE A 125 4.69 15.93 -8.41
N LEU A 126 4.03 17.06 -8.68
CA LEU A 126 2.93 17.57 -7.87
C LEU A 126 1.62 16.98 -8.40
N VAL A 127 0.95 16.15 -7.58
CA VAL A 127 -0.35 15.57 -7.87
C VAL A 127 -1.29 15.93 -6.72
N ASP A 128 -2.41 16.57 -7.01
CA ASP A 128 -3.40 16.96 -6.01
C ASP A 128 -2.78 17.63 -4.76
N GLU A 129 -1.98 18.67 -4.99
CA GLU A 129 -1.26 19.46 -3.97
C GLU A 129 -0.18 18.68 -3.18
N ARG A 130 0.18 17.47 -3.60
CA ARG A 130 1.19 16.62 -2.94
C ARG A 130 2.28 16.21 -3.89
N ARG A 131 3.50 16.12 -3.34
CA ARG A 131 4.65 15.58 -4.07
C ARG A 131 4.62 14.06 -4.07
N ARG A 132 4.68 13.48 -5.27
CA ARG A 132 4.79 12.03 -5.49
C ARG A 132 6.10 11.73 -6.19
N ARG A 133 6.87 10.81 -5.64
CA ARG A 133 8.12 10.36 -6.26
C ARG A 133 7.84 9.13 -7.11
N THR A 134 8.33 9.16 -8.35
CA THR A 134 8.24 8.02 -9.27
C THR A 134 9.58 7.72 -9.90
N ILE A 135 9.81 6.44 -10.17
CA ILE A 135 10.96 5.92 -10.91
C ILE A 135 10.49 5.23 -12.18
N GLU A 136 11.20 5.48 -13.27
CA GLU A 136 10.96 4.84 -14.57
C GLU A 136 12.28 4.33 -15.14
N ILE A 137 12.30 3.10 -15.64
CA ILE A 137 13.41 2.59 -16.44
C ILE A 137 13.06 2.85 -17.90
N LEU A 138 13.64 3.91 -18.47
CA LEU A 138 13.39 4.26 -19.86
C LEU A 138 14.14 3.33 -20.83
N LYS A 139 15.36 2.94 -20.47
CA LYS A 139 16.25 2.14 -21.29
C LYS A 139 17.09 1.21 -20.43
N PHE A 140 17.20 -0.04 -20.85
CA PHE A 140 18.08 -1.02 -20.25
C PHE A 140 18.62 -1.94 -21.35
N ARG A 141 19.88 -1.75 -21.78
CA ARG A 141 20.49 -2.54 -22.84
C ARG A 141 20.75 -3.97 -22.40
N GLY A 142 20.41 -4.92 -23.26
CA GLY A 142 20.74 -6.32 -23.08
C GLY A 142 19.78 -7.12 -22.19
N THR A 143 18.74 -6.49 -21.61
CA THR A 143 17.74 -7.20 -20.82
C THR A 143 16.34 -6.59 -20.95
N ARG A 144 15.34 -7.36 -20.53
CA ARG A 144 13.96 -6.86 -20.38
C ARG A 144 13.86 -6.07 -19.09
N HIS A 145 12.99 -5.09 -19.07
CA HIS A 145 12.64 -4.32 -17.87
C HIS A 145 11.15 -4.02 -17.85
N GLU A 146 10.63 -3.75 -16.66
CA GLU A 146 9.27 -3.28 -16.47
C GLU A 146 9.10 -1.88 -17.06
N ARG A 147 7.96 -1.66 -17.72
CA ARG A 147 7.63 -0.39 -18.38
C ARG A 147 6.69 0.43 -17.51
N GLY A 148 6.85 1.75 -17.54
CA GLY A 148 6.01 2.71 -16.86
C GLY A 148 6.66 3.28 -15.60
N GLU A 149 5.89 4.10 -14.90
CA GLU A 149 6.32 4.78 -13.68
C GLU A 149 5.88 3.99 -12.45
N PHE A 150 6.82 3.76 -11.56
CA PHE A 150 6.59 3.09 -10.28
C PHE A 150 6.81 4.08 -9.13
N PRO A 151 5.93 4.12 -8.13
CA PRO A 151 6.18 4.93 -6.96
C PRO A 151 7.39 4.40 -6.18
N PHE A 152 8.15 5.32 -5.61
CA PHE A 152 9.24 4.98 -4.69
C PHE A 152 9.27 5.92 -3.49
N THR A 153 9.83 5.44 -2.40
CA THR A 153 10.16 6.24 -1.23
C THR A 153 11.65 6.18 -0.93
N ILE A 154 12.14 7.18 -0.19
CA ILE A 154 13.52 7.24 0.29
C ILE A 154 13.50 7.01 1.79
N THR A 155 14.22 6.01 2.24
CA THR A 155 14.36 5.63 3.64
C THR A 155 15.82 5.67 4.06
N ASP A 156 16.10 5.43 5.32
CA ASP A 156 17.47 5.21 5.84
C ASP A 156 18.17 3.98 5.23
N HIS A 157 17.42 3.09 4.59
CA HIS A 157 17.95 1.95 3.84
C HIS A 157 18.08 2.23 2.32
N GLY A 158 17.82 3.47 1.88
CA GLY A 158 17.90 3.89 0.48
C GLY A 158 16.54 4.00 -0.20
N ILE A 159 16.52 3.79 -1.52
CA ILE A 159 15.31 3.86 -2.34
C ILE A 159 14.57 2.53 -2.29
N ILE A 160 13.30 2.56 -1.88
CA ILE A 160 12.39 1.44 -1.93
C ILE A 160 11.38 1.68 -3.06
N VAL A 161 11.43 0.84 -4.08
CA VAL A 161 10.47 0.88 -5.21
C VAL A 161 9.30 -0.03 -4.90
N LEU A 162 8.10 0.40 -5.25
CA LEU A 162 6.84 -0.33 -5.02
C LEU A 162 6.24 -0.82 -6.36
N PRO A 163 6.80 -1.87 -6.99
CA PRO A 163 6.27 -2.38 -8.23
C PRO A 163 5.00 -3.19 -7.97
N LEU A 164 3.91 -2.83 -8.64
CA LEU A 164 2.65 -3.59 -8.57
C LEU A 164 2.65 -4.82 -9.47
N SER A 165 3.43 -4.77 -10.55
CA SER A 165 3.58 -5.83 -11.53
C SER A 165 4.31 -7.08 -11.00
N ALA A 166 5.04 -6.95 -9.88
CA ALA A 166 5.78 -8.04 -9.26
C ALA A 166 4.94 -8.90 -8.30
N ILE A 167 3.63 -8.64 -8.21
CA ILE A 167 2.74 -9.40 -7.31
C ILE A 167 2.31 -10.69 -8.03
N GLU A 168 2.99 -11.78 -7.75
CA GLU A 168 2.57 -13.11 -8.19
C GLU A 168 1.45 -13.64 -7.27
N LEU A 169 0.38 -14.18 -7.87
CA LEU A 169 -0.73 -14.82 -7.14
C LEU A 169 -0.41 -16.30 -6.85
N THR A 170 0.80 -16.57 -6.37
CA THR A 170 1.29 -17.95 -6.11
C THR A 170 1.07 -18.41 -4.67
N GLN A 171 0.29 -17.65 -3.89
CA GLN A 171 0.10 -17.93 -2.46
C GLN A 171 -0.76 -19.16 -2.24
N GLY A 172 -0.37 -20.01 -1.28
CA GLY A 172 -1.21 -21.06 -0.74
C GLY A 172 -2.48 -20.48 -0.12
N SER A 173 -3.49 -21.30 0.05
CA SER A 173 -4.73 -20.95 0.75
C SER A 173 -4.89 -21.83 1.98
N SER A 174 -5.07 -21.20 3.14
CA SER A 174 -5.28 -21.92 4.40
C SER A 174 -6.71 -22.42 4.53
N MET A 175 -6.88 -23.63 5.04
CA MET A 175 -8.19 -24.17 5.42
C MET A 175 -8.49 -23.99 6.92
N VAL A 176 -7.56 -23.42 7.66
CA VAL A 176 -7.68 -23.21 9.10
C VAL A 176 -8.63 -22.04 9.36
N ARG A 177 -9.62 -22.24 10.23
CA ARG A 177 -10.52 -21.20 10.69
C ARG A 177 -9.96 -20.51 11.93
N VAL A 178 -10.09 -19.20 11.97
CA VAL A 178 -9.74 -18.35 13.10
C VAL A 178 -10.96 -17.56 13.56
N PRO A 179 -11.19 -17.40 14.87
CA PRO A 179 -12.38 -16.73 15.38
C PRO A 179 -12.35 -15.23 15.08
N SER A 180 -13.50 -14.63 14.87
CA SER A 180 -13.69 -13.19 14.75
C SER A 180 -13.57 -12.45 16.09
N GLY A 181 -13.66 -13.16 17.20
CA GLY A 181 -13.84 -12.60 18.54
C GLY A 181 -15.30 -12.29 18.89
N ASN A 182 -16.23 -12.76 18.06
CA ASN A 182 -17.67 -12.69 18.28
C ASN A 182 -18.30 -14.00 17.79
N ASP A 183 -18.83 -14.80 18.70
CA ASP A 183 -19.30 -16.17 18.41
C ASP A 183 -20.48 -16.21 17.43
N GLU A 184 -21.36 -15.21 17.49
CA GLU A 184 -22.48 -15.09 16.59
C GLU A 184 -22.01 -14.76 15.16
N LEU A 185 -20.99 -13.88 15.01
CA LEU A 185 -20.39 -13.60 13.71
C LEU A 185 -19.66 -14.82 13.17
N ASP A 186 -18.98 -15.57 14.02
CA ASP A 186 -18.34 -16.82 13.62
C ASP A 186 -19.36 -17.83 13.10
N THR A 187 -20.51 -17.91 13.76
CA THR A 187 -21.65 -18.72 13.29
C THR A 187 -22.16 -18.24 11.92
N MET A 188 -22.28 -16.92 11.71
CA MET A 188 -22.67 -16.36 10.41
C MET A 188 -21.64 -16.65 9.31
N CYS A 189 -20.37 -16.85 9.68
CA CYS A 189 -19.24 -17.14 8.79
C CYS A 189 -18.87 -18.63 8.71
N ASP A 190 -19.78 -19.54 9.08
CA ASP A 190 -19.53 -20.99 9.03
C ASP A 190 -18.30 -21.43 9.85
N GLY A 191 -18.14 -20.86 11.04
CA GLY A 191 -17.08 -21.18 12.01
C GLY A 191 -15.89 -20.21 12.00
N GLY A 192 -16.08 -18.98 11.58
CA GLY A 192 -15.07 -17.93 11.58
C GLY A 192 -14.41 -17.68 10.23
N PHE A 193 -13.27 -16.98 10.21
CA PHE A 193 -12.57 -16.59 8.99
C PHE A 193 -11.46 -17.58 8.63
N PHE A 194 -11.09 -17.68 7.36
CA PHE A 194 -9.87 -18.41 7.03
C PHE A 194 -8.64 -17.61 7.47
N ARG A 195 -7.63 -18.32 8.03
CA ARG A 195 -6.30 -17.76 8.19
C ARG A 195 -5.82 -17.30 6.80
N ASP A 196 -5.06 -16.24 6.69
CA ASP A 196 -4.65 -15.62 5.41
C ASP A 196 -5.74 -14.82 4.68
N SER A 197 -6.97 -14.80 5.19
CA SER A 197 -8.04 -14.02 4.54
C SER A 197 -8.02 -12.54 4.93
N VAL A 198 -8.46 -11.71 3.99
CA VAL A 198 -8.63 -10.28 4.18
C VAL A 198 -10.12 -9.95 4.16
N MET A 199 -10.62 -9.44 5.28
CA MET A 199 -12.01 -9.04 5.46
C MET A 199 -12.16 -7.52 5.34
N LEU A 200 -13.32 -7.08 4.87
CA LEU A 200 -13.73 -5.69 4.85
C LEU A 200 -15.00 -5.50 5.67
N ALA A 201 -14.94 -4.72 6.73
CA ALA A 201 -16.10 -4.22 7.45
C ALA A 201 -16.47 -2.82 6.96
N SER A 202 -17.61 -2.69 6.31
CA SER A 202 -18.07 -1.42 5.73
C SER A 202 -19.33 -0.92 6.43
N GLY A 203 -19.39 0.36 6.75
CA GLY A 203 -20.55 0.94 7.40
C GLY A 203 -20.40 2.43 7.70
N ALA A 204 -21.50 3.09 8.01
CA ALA A 204 -21.51 4.50 8.38
C ALA A 204 -20.81 4.74 9.72
N THR A 205 -20.52 6.00 10.03
CA THR A 205 -19.96 6.39 11.34
C THR A 205 -20.93 5.98 12.46
N GLY A 206 -20.38 5.47 13.58
CA GLY A 206 -21.16 5.05 14.75
C GLY A 206 -21.82 3.66 14.65
N THR A 207 -21.59 2.91 13.55
CA THR A 207 -22.09 1.53 13.41
C THR A 207 -21.27 0.48 14.16
N GLY A 208 -20.16 0.84 14.84
CA GLY A 208 -19.36 -0.11 15.63
C GLY A 208 -18.22 -0.77 14.89
N LYS A 209 -17.69 -0.18 13.81
CA LYS A 209 -16.53 -0.72 13.07
C LYS A 209 -15.29 -0.88 13.94
N THR A 210 -14.94 0.15 14.72
CA THR A 210 -13.82 0.12 15.67
C THR A 210 -14.01 -0.92 16.76
N LEU A 211 -15.27 -1.13 17.23
CA LEU A 211 -15.59 -2.19 18.17
C LEU A 211 -15.36 -3.58 17.55
N LEU A 212 -15.83 -3.79 16.30
CA LEU A 212 -15.59 -5.05 15.60
C LEU A 212 -14.08 -5.32 15.40
N VAL A 213 -13.29 -4.28 15.11
CA VAL A 213 -11.81 -4.37 15.09
C VAL A 213 -11.28 -4.80 16.45
N THR A 214 -11.76 -4.18 17.53
CA THR A 214 -11.33 -4.50 18.90
C THR A 214 -11.65 -5.96 19.25
N GLN A 215 -12.86 -6.45 18.95
CA GLN A 215 -13.23 -7.84 19.14
C GLN A 215 -12.39 -8.80 18.29
N PHE A 216 -12.11 -8.44 17.01
CA PHE A 216 -11.23 -9.24 16.14
C PHE A 216 -9.82 -9.37 16.71
N MET A 217 -9.26 -8.29 17.30
CA MET A 217 -7.99 -8.37 18.02
C MET A 217 -8.09 -9.28 19.23
N ALA A 218 -9.17 -9.11 20.05
CA ALA A 218 -9.42 -9.91 21.24
C ALA A 218 -9.46 -11.41 20.94
N GLY A 219 -10.18 -11.81 19.88
CA GLY A 219 -10.29 -13.21 19.47
C GLY A 219 -8.95 -13.84 19.11
N GLY A 220 -7.99 -13.07 18.57
CA GLY A 220 -6.64 -13.55 18.32
C GLY A 220 -5.81 -13.66 19.61
N LEU A 221 -5.82 -12.60 20.39
CA LEU A 221 -5.08 -12.52 21.65
C LEU A 221 -5.48 -13.64 22.62
N ALA A 222 -6.79 -13.98 22.70
CA ALA A 222 -7.27 -15.09 23.51
C ALA A 222 -6.69 -16.45 23.05
N ASN A 223 -6.29 -16.58 21.81
CA ASN A 223 -5.64 -17.77 21.24
C ASN A 223 -4.10 -17.67 21.21
N GLY A 224 -3.51 -16.72 21.90
CA GLY A 224 -2.06 -16.53 21.97
C GLY A 224 -1.45 -15.93 20.70
N GLU A 225 -2.27 -15.37 19.80
CA GLU A 225 -1.81 -14.68 18.59
C GLU A 225 -1.29 -13.28 18.91
N ARG A 226 -0.42 -12.75 18.06
CA ARG A 226 0.02 -11.35 18.10
C ARG A 226 -0.84 -10.52 17.17
N ALA A 227 -1.31 -9.38 17.66
CA ALA A 227 -2.22 -8.48 16.96
C ALA A 227 -1.58 -7.11 16.67
N LEU A 228 -1.78 -6.58 15.46
CA LEU A 228 -1.28 -5.27 15.05
C LEU A 228 -2.44 -4.42 14.52
N LEU A 229 -2.61 -3.23 15.08
CA LEU A 229 -3.63 -2.27 14.68
C LEU A 229 -2.99 -1.02 14.08
N PHE A 230 -3.33 -0.69 12.84
CA PHE A 230 -3.07 0.60 12.22
C PHE A 230 -4.32 1.48 12.36
N ALA A 231 -4.23 2.55 13.15
CA ALA A 231 -5.33 3.46 13.43
C ALA A 231 -5.08 4.84 12.80
N PHE A 232 -6.02 5.30 11.96
CA PHE A 232 -5.89 6.53 11.17
C PHE A 232 -6.97 7.58 11.46
N GLU A 233 -8.00 7.27 12.23
CA GLU A 233 -9.13 8.17 12.48
C GLU A 233 -9.24 8.63 13.93
N GLU A 234 -8.86 7.80 14.90
CA GLU A 234 -8.94 8.11 16.33
C GLU A 234 -7.56 8.35 16.94
N SER A 235 -7.48 9.22 17.93
CA SER A 235 -6.25 9.36 18.72
C SER A 235 -5.99 8.10 19.55
N ARG A 236 -4.73 7.84 19.87
CA ARG A 236 -4.33 6.69 20.69
C ARG A 236 -5.09 6.67 22.02
N GLN A 237 -5.23 7.81 22.68
CA GLN A 237 -5.92 7.91 23.97
C GLN A 237 -7.42 7.58 23.87
N GLN A 238 -8.08 8.04 22.79
CA GLN A 238 -9.48 7.72 22.54
C GLN A 238 -9.68 6.23 22.26
N LEU A 239 -8.85 5.67 21.39
CA LEU A 239 -8.89 4.25 21.05
C LEU A 239 -8.69 3.37 22.29
N PHE A 240 -7.70 3.67 23.14
CA PHE A 240 -7.41 2.90 24.35
C PHE A 240 -8.52 3.02 25.39
N ARG A 241 -9.06 4.23 25.58
CA ARG A 241 -10.23 4.43 26.44
C ARG A 241 -11.44 3.63 25.95
N ASN A 242 -11.70 3.64 24.64
CA ASN A 242 -12.81 2.91 24.06
C ASN A 242 -12.60 1.38 24.20
N ALA A 243 -11.42 0.86 23.90
CA ALA A 243 -11.08 -0.55 24.08
C ALA A 243 -11.27 -0.99 25.55
N LYS A 244 -10.85 -0.16 26.50
CA LYS A 244 -11.02 -0.44 27.93
C LYS A 244 -12.49 -0.49 28.35
N SER A 245 -13.37 0.31 27.75
CA SER A 245 -14.82 0.24 28.00
C SER A 245 -15.46 -1.05 27.50
N TRP A 246 -14.79 -1.80 26.63
CA TRP A 246 -15.19 -3.12 26.12
C TRP A 246 -14.35 -4.25 26.71
N GLY A 247 -13.72 -4.02 27.87
CA GLY A 247 -13.00 -5.05 28.62
C GLY A 247 -11.57 -5.34 28.11
N MET A 248 -11.02 -4.56 27.15
CA MET A 248 -9.66 -4.75 26.64
C MET A 248 -8.70 -3.67 27.11
N ASP A 249 -7.68 -4.06 27.86
CA ASP A 249 -6.58 -3.18 28.27
C ASP A 249 -5.45 -3.19 27.24
N PHE A 250 -5.55 -2.30 26.24
CA PHE A 250 -4.56 -2.17 25.19
C PHE A 250 -3.18 -1.77 25.71
N GLU A 251 -3.11 -0.99 26.80
CA GLU A 251 -1.83 -0.60 27.40
C GLU A 251 -1.09 -1.81 27.99
N GLN A 252 -1.82 -2.70 28.67
CA GLN A 252 -1.23 -3.91 29.21
C GLN A 252 -0.80 -4.86 28.10
N LEU A 253 -1.63 -5.07 27.09
CA LEU A 253 -1.35 -5.97 25.96
C LEU A 253 -0.13 -5.51 25.14
N GLU A 254 0.10 -4.20 25.01
CA GLU A 254 1.31 -3.69 24.36
C GLU A 254 2.56 -3.89 25.22
N ARG A 255 2.47 -3.64 26.54
CA ARG A 255 3.60 -3.91 27.46
C ARG A 255 4.02 -5.37 27.42
N ASP A 256 3.06 -6.27 27.27
CA ASP A 256 3.29 -7.72 27.20
C ASP A 256 3.79 -8.17 25.81
N GLY A 257 3.81 -7.26 24.83
CA GLY A 257 4.28 -7.53 23.46
C GLY A 257 3.31 -8.36 22.61
N HIS A 258 2.06 -8.50 23.05
CA HIS A 258 1.02 -9.23 22.31
C HIS A 258 0.26 -8.34 21.31
N LEU A 259 0.13 -7.06 21.63
CA LEU A 259 -0.50 -6.04 20.77
C LEU A 259 0.53 -5.00 20.39
N MET A 260 0.40 -4.46 19.19
CA MET A 260 1.05 -3.21 18.78
C MET A 260 0.00 -2.31 18.12
N VAL A 261 -0.04 -1.04 18.52
CA VAL A 261 -0.91 -0.03 17.92
C VAL A 261 -0.09 1.07 17.28
N VAL A 262 -0.17 1.17 15.97
CA VAL A 262 0.45 2.23 15.18
C VAL A 262 -0.62 3.26 14.86
N ASN A 263 -0.55 4.37 15.55
CA ASN A 263 -1.49 5.48 15.37
C ASN A 263 -0.82 6.59 14.57
N GLN A 264 -1.37 6.92 13.41
CA GLN A 264 -0.82 7.93 12.52
C GLN A 264 -1.91 8.79 11.91
N TYR A 265 -1.61 10.08 11.77
CA TYR A 265 -2.47 10.97 10.99
C TYR A 265 -2.24 10.74 9.49
N PRO A 266 -3.29 10.47 8.70
CA PRO A 266 -3.13 10.09 7.29
C PRO A 266 -2.35 11.10 6.46
N HIS A 267 -2.53 12.40 6.79
CA HIS A 267 -1.89 13.49 6.05
C HIS A 267 -0.41 13.71 6.40
N ALA A 268 0.13 12.98 7.38
CA ALA A 268 1.51 13.16 7.82
C ALA A 268 2.53 12.77 6.73
N GLN A 269 2.16 11.86 5.85
CA GLN A 269 3.06 11.35 4.80
C GLN A 269 2.27 10.88 3.57
N PRO A 270 2.93 10.69 2.40
CA PRO A 270 2.34 10.07 1.21
C PRO A 270 1.85 8.64 1.46
N LEU A 271 0.92 8.17 0.64
CA LEU A 271 0.34 6.82 0.75
C LEU A 271 1.40 5.71 0.60
N GLU A 272 2.37 5.93 -0.26
CA GLU A 272 3.48 5.02 -0.51
C GLU A 272 4.36 4.84 0.75
N ASP A 273 4.61 5.92 1.48
CA ASP A 273 5.39 5.90 2.72
C ASP A 273 4.63 5.15 3.83
N HIS A 274 3.29 5.32 3.90
CA HIS A 274 2.46 4.50 4.79
C HIS A 274 2.58 3.02 4.46
N LEU A 275 2.58 2.63 3.18
CA LEU A 275 2.70 1.23 2.79
C LEU A 275 4.05 0.63 3.20
N VAL A 276 5.15 1.37 2.98
CA VAL A 276 6.49 0.93 3.38
C VAL A 276 6.58 0.75 4.88
N LEU A 277 6.13 1.75 5.64
CA LEU A 277 6.10 1.67 7.10
C LEU A 277 5.26 0.49 7.59
N MET A 278 4.05 0.31 7.03
CA MET A 278 3.18 -0.81 7.41
C MET A 278 3.86 -2.16 7.16
N LYS A 279 4.50 -2.35 6.01
CA LYS A 279 5.24 -3.58 5.71
C LYS A 279 6.43 -3.79 6.63
N GLN A 280 7.17 -2.74 6.95
CA GLN A 280 8.31 -2.82 7.87
C GLN A 280 7.85 -3.20 9.27
N VAL A 281 6.86 -2.51 9.83
CA VAL A 281 6.28 -2.83 11.15
C VAL A 281 5.77 -4.28 11.20
N MET A 282 5.07 -4.73 10.15
CA MET A 282 4.61 -6.12 10.06
C MET A 282 5.77 -7.12 10.01
N SER A 283 6.84 -6.80 9.27
CA SER A 283 8.04 -7.66 9.19
C SER A 283 8.75 -7.79 10.55
N ASP A 284 8.84 -6.69 11.30
CA ASP A 284 9.54 -6.64 12.60
C ASP A 284 8.69 -7.27 13.70
N PHE A 285 7.42 -6.92 13.75
CA PHE A 285 6.49 -7.40 14.79
C PHE A 285 5.96 -8.80 14.52
N LYS A 286 5.86 -9.26 13.25
CA LYS A 286 5.36 -10.57 12.82
C LYS A 286 3.98 -10.90 13.41
N PRO A 287 2.96 -10.09 13.14
CA PRO A 287 1.62 -10.31 13.67
C PRO A 287 0.94 -11.50 13.00
N ASN A 288 0.06 -12.19 13.73
CA ASN A 288 -0.88 -13.16 13.17
C ASN A 288 -2.14 -12.47 12.63
N ARG A 289 -2.51 -11.33 13.28
CA ARG A 289 -3.66 -10.51 12.90
C ARG A 289 -3.27 -9.07 12.67
N VAL A 290 -3.84 -8.49 11.63
CA VAL A 290 -3.68 -7.06 11.32
C VAL A 290 -5.05 -6.43 11.15
N ALA A 291 -5.27 -5.26 11.76
CA ALA A 291 -6.41 -4.42 11.42
C ALA A 291 -5.97 -3.06 10.90
N VAL A 292 -6.78 -2.51 10.00
CA VAL A 292 -6.61 -1.15 9.46
C VAL A 292 -7.92 -0.38 9.65
N ASP A 293 -7.93 0.57 10.57
CA ASP A 293 -9.09 1.40 10.90
C ASP A 293 -8.76 2.90 10.68
N SER A 294 -9.17 3.52 9.55
CA SER A 294 -9.89 2.95 8.43
C SER A 294 -9.16 3.15 7.10
N LEU A 295 -9.42 2.30 6.12
CA LEU A 295 -8.97 2.51 4.73
C LEU A 295 -9.51 3.82 4.14
N SER A 296 -10.69 4.27 4.55
CA SER A 296 -11.29 5.52 4.06
C SER A 296 -10.46 6.76 4.43
N ALA A 297 -9.70 6.71 5.51
CA ALA A 297 -8.78 7.77 5.88
C ALA A 297 -7.61 7.89 4.89
N LEU A 298 -7.08 6.75 4.47
CA LEU A 298 -5.99 6.67 3.48
C LEU A 298 -6.49 6.96 2.05
N GLU A 299 -7.73 6.59 1.73
CA GLU A 299 -8.37 6.91 0.45
C GLU A 299 -8.46 8.43 0.21
N ARG A 300 -8.83 9.19 1.25
CA ARG A 300 -8.97 10.65 1.16
C ARG A 300 -7.69 11.40 0.82
N ILE A 301 -6.55 10.77 1.02
CA ILE A 301 -5.23 11.38 0.79
C ILE A 301 -4.57 10.96 -0.52
N SER A 302 -5.26 10.20 -1.36
CA SER A 302 -4.68 9.59 -2.56
C SER A 302 -5.62 9.66 -3.75
N THR A 303 -5.05 9.46 -4.95
CA THR A 303 -5.85 9.21 -6.15
C THR A 303 -6.50 7.83 -6.08
N LEU A 304 -7.62 7.64 -6.78
CA LEU A 304 -8.31 6.35 -6.86
C LEU A 304 -7.37 5.22 -7.35
N ARG A 305 -6.51 5.52 -8.31
CA ARG A 305 -5.51 4.57 -8.81
C ARG A 305 -4.47 4.23 -7.74
N GLY A 306 -3.85 5.24 -7.12
CA GLY A 306 -2.84 5.04 -6.08
C GLY A 306 -3.40 4.26 -4.89
N PHE A 307 -4.63 4.57 -4.47
CA PHE A 307 -5.31 3.84 -3.40
C PHE A 307 -5.56 2.36 -3.74
N ARG A 308 -6.02 2.08 -4.97
CA ARG A 308 -6.19 0.70 -5.43
C ARG A 308 -4.87 -0.06 -5.43
N GLU A 309 -3.82 0.56 -5.93
CA GLU A 309 -2.46 0.02 -5.94
C GLU A 309 -1.96 -0.29 -4.51
N PHE A 310 -2.19 0.62 -3.58
CA PHE A 310 -1.90 0.44 -2.17
C PHE A 310 -2.62 -0.79 -1.59
N VAL A 311 -3.95 -0.89 -1.79
CA VAL A 311 -4.74 -2.02 -1.26
C VAL A 311 -4.29 -3.34 -1.87
N ILE A 312 -4.00 -3.40 -3.17
CA ILE A 312 -3.46 -4.60 -3.83
C ILE A 312 -2.14 -5.01 -3.19
N SER A 313 -1.21 -4.07 -3.02
CA SER A 313 0.11 -4.35 -2.46
C SER A 313 0.05 -4.79 -1.00
N LEU A 314 -0.83 -4.16 -0.20
CA LEU A 314 -1.03 -4.52 1.20
C LEU A 314 -1.67 -5.91 1.34
N THR A 315 -2.76 -6.18 0.59
CA THR A 315 -3.45 -7.48 0.63
C THR A 315 -2.55 -8.62 0.17
N SER A 316 -1.74 -8.41 -0.87
CA SER A 316 -0.79 -9.42 -1.33
C SER A 316 0.29 -9.71 -0.30
N TYR A 317 0.80 -8.69 0.38
CA TYR A 317 1.78 -8.87 1.45
C TYR A 317 1.19 -9.66 2.63
N LEU A 318 -0.02 -9.31 3.08
CA LEU A 318 -0.72 -10.01 4.16
C LEU A 318 -0.96 -11.49 3.83
N LYS A 319 -1.36 -11.79 2.60
CA LYS A 319 -1.55 -13.17 2.14
C LYS A 319 -0.22 -13.93 2.05
N ALA A 320 0.84 -13.28 1.56
CA ALA A 320 2.17 -13.91 1.48
C ALA A 320 2.76 -14.23 2.86
N THR A 321 2.35 -13.49 3.89
CA THR A 321 2.78 -13.71 5.28
C THR A 321 1.76 -14.52 6.10
N GLU A 322 0.74 -15.09 5.46
CA GLU A 322 -0.35 -15.84 6.11
C GLU A 322 -1.02 -15.08 7.27
N THR A 323 -1.11 -13.76 7.13
CA THR A 323 -1.66 -12.87 8.15
C THR A 323 -3.14 -12.62 7.90
N THR A 324 -3.99 -12.90 8.90
CA THR A 324 -5.42 -12.60 8.82
C THR A 324 -5.66 -11.11 9.03
N ALA A 325 -6.42 -10.47 8.14
CA ALA A 325 -6.60 -9.02 8.22
C ALA A 325 -8.05 -8.57 8.19
N LEU A 326 -8.37 -7.55 8.98
CA LEU A 326 -9.65 -6.85 8.99
C LEU A 326 -9.45 -5.38 8.63
N PHE A 327 -10.01 -4.96 7.52
CA PHE A 327 -10.05 -3.56 7.11
C PHE A 327 -11.40 -2.96 7.40
N THR A 328 -11.44 -1.69 7.81
CA THR A 328 -12.70 -0.95 7.91
C THR A 328 -12.79 0.09 6.80
N SER A 329 -14.02 0.37 6.37
CA SER A 329 -14.32 1.44 5.42
C SER A 329 -15.58 2.16 5.84
N THR A 330 -15.55 3.49 5.78
CA THR A 330 -16.69 4.34 6.12
C THR A 330 -17.49 4.66 4.87
N THR A 331 -18.80 4.42 4.93
CA THR A 331 -19.75 4.81 3.88
C THR A 331 -20.31 6.20 4.19
N THR A 332 -20.51 7.01 3.15
CA THR A 332 -21.05 8.37 3.29
C THR A 332 -22.54 8.39 3.58
N ASN A 333 -23.27 7.35 3.17
CA ASN A 333 -24.72 7.28 3.33
C ASN A 333 -25.11 6.49 4.59
N LEU A 334 -25.87 7.12 5.48
CA LEU A 334 -26.34 6.55 6.75
C LEU A 334 -27.35 5.41 6.53
N LEU A 335 -28.30 5.58 5.62
CA LEU A 335 -29.47 4.69 5.45
C LEU A 335 -29.38 3.79 4.21
N GLY A 336 -28.32 3.77 3.47
CA GLY A 336 -28.16 2.92 2.29
C GLY A 336 -28.02 3.70 0.97
N GLY A 337 -27.79 2.99 -0.15
CA GLY A 337 -27.67 3.57 -1.49
C GLY A 337 -26.25 3.78 -1.99
N GLY A 338 -25.23 3.73 -1.15
CA GLY A 338 -23.82 3.71 -1.60
C GLY A 338 -23.36 2.28 -1.88
N SER A 339 -22.79 2.04 -3.04
CA SER A 339 -22.26 0.72 -3.39
C SER A 339 -20.91 0.49 -2.71
N VAL A 340 -20.79 -0.57 -1.92
CA VAL A 340 -19.49 -1.07 -1.40
C VAL A 340 -18.57 -1.48 -2.56
N THR A 341 -19.17 -1.74 -3.73
CA THR A 341 -18.47 -2.19 -4.95
C THR A 341 -17.90 -1.03 -5.77
N GLU A 342 -18.37 0.20 -5.60
CA GLU A 342 -17.92 1.38 -6.36
C GLU A 342 -16.42 1.66 -6.18
N LYS A 343 -15.86 1.29 -5.03
CA LYS A 343 -14.45 1.52 -4.71
C LYS A 343 -13.50 0.39 -5.18
N HIS A 344 -14.00 -0.62 -5.90
CA HIS A 344 -13.24 -1.78 -6.37
C HIS A 344 -12.48 -2.57 -5.28
N ILE A 345 -12.58 -2.22 -4.00
CA ILE A 345 -11.94 -2.92 -2.88
C ILE A 345 -12.61 -4.28 -2.64
N SER A 346 -13.91 -4.36 -2.89
CA SER A 346 -14.72 -5.58 -2.74
C SER A 346 -14.19 -6.77 -3.57
N THR A 347 -13.49 -6.50 -4.66
CA THR A 347 -12.87 -7.54 -5.49
C THR A 347 -11.57 -8.09 -4.89
N LEU A 348 -10.91 -7.29 -4.05
CA LEU A 348 -9.62 -7.59 -3.45
C LEU A 348 -9.73 -8.30 -2.09
N THR A 349 -10.90 -8.22 -1.45
CA THR A 349 -11.16 -8.84 -0.14
C THR A 349 -11.86 -10.19 -0.29
N ASP A 350 -11.62 -11.08 0.66
CA ASP A 350 -12.19 -12.42 0.67
C ASP A 350 -13.59 -12.43 1.29
N SER A 351 -13.80 -11.62 2.32
CA SER A 351 -15.11 -11.46 2.97
C SER A 351 -15.50 -10.00 3.11
N ILE A 352 -16.81 -9.73 3.07
CA ILE A 352 -17.38 -8.39 3.24
C ILE A 352 -18.49 -8.46 4.28
N ILE A 353 -18.33 -7.67 5.32
CA ILE A 353 -19.30 -7.48 6.40
C ILE A 353 -19.88 -6.08 6.26
N LEU A 354 -21.20 -5.97 6.22
CA LEU A 354 -21.89 -4.68 6.19
C LEU A 354 -22.52 -4.39 7.55
N LEU A 355 -22.21 -3.21 8.08
CA LEU A 355 -22.82 -2.64 9.26
C LEU A 355 -23.67 -1.44 8.83
N ARG A 356 -24.97 -1.45 9.13
CA ARG A 356 -25.89 -0.40 8.67
C ARG A 356 -26.85 0.05 9.77
N TYR A 357 -27.28 1.28 9.65
CA TYR A 357 -28.47 1.75 10.34
C TYR A 357 -29.70 1.37 9.51
N ILE A 358 -30.75 0.96 10.20
CA ILE A 358 -32.04 0.54 9.64
C ILE A 358 -33.12 1.28 10.42
N GLU A 359 -33.94 2.06 9.73
CA GLU A 359 -35.11 2.67 10.35
C GLU A 359 -36.25 1.68 10.40
N VAL A 360 -36.73 1.36 11.59
CA VAL A 360 -37.87 0.47 11.81
C VAL A 360 -38.87 1.16 12.73
N ARG A 361 -40.03 1.52 12.21
CA ARG A 361 -41.12 2.16 12.97
C ARG A 361 -40.68 3.44 13.71
N GLY A 362 -39.83 4.23 13.07
CA GLY A 362 -39.32 5.50 13.65
C GLY A 362 -38.16 5.33 14.64
N GLU A 363 -37.64 4.13 14.82
CA GLU A 363 -36.45 3.86 15.62
C GLU A 363 -35.26 3.47 14.73
N MET A 364 -34.08 4.00 15.09
CA MET A 364 -32.83 3.64 14.42
C MET A 364 -32.25 2.40 15.05
N ARG A 365 -32.27 1.29 14.33
CA ARG A 365 -31.66 0.02 14.71
C ARG A 365 -30.40 -0.25 13.92
N ARG A 366 -29.57 -1.17 14.39
CA ARG A 366 -28.34 -1.57 13.70
C ARG A 366 -28.50 -2.96 13.11
N GLY A 367 -28.07 -3.11 11.85
CA GLY A 367 -28.08 -4.38 11.13
C GLY A 367 -26.71 -4.78 10.63
N ILE A 368 -26.38 -6.05 10.79
CA ILE A 368 -25.16 -6.69 10.26
C ILE A 368 -25.52 -7.76 9.25
N THR A 369 -24.74 -7.88 8.18
CA THR A 369 -24.84 -8.97 7.22
C THR A 369 -23.49 -9.31 6.62
N VAL A 370 -23.25 -10.58 6.34
CA VAL A 370 -22.12 -11.06 5.56
C VAL A 370 -22.54 -11.06 4.09
N LEU A 371 -22.06 -10.09 3.34
CA LEU A 371 -22.43 -9.91 1.93
C LEU A 371 -21.72 -10.92 1.02
N LYS A 372 -20.49 -11.26 1.37
CA LYS A 372 -19.60 -12.11 0.58
C LYS A 372 -18.65 -12.87 1.51
N MET A 373 -18.41 -14.12 1.19
CA MET A 373 -17.34 -14.93 1.78
C MET A 373 -16.81 -15.90 0.72
N ARG A 374 -15.55 -15.78 0.36
CA ARG A 374 -14.92 -16.66 -0.63
C ARG A 374 -14.60 -18.01 -0.02
N GLY A 375 -14.90 -19.07 -0.75
CA GLY A 375 -14.54 -20.43 -0.36
C GLY A 375 -15.36 -21.02 0.80
N SER A 376 -16.41 -20.33 1.29
CA SER A 376 -17.27 -20.79 2.38
C SER A 376 -18.72 -20.40 2.20
N ALA A 377 -19.61 -21.21 2.75
CA ALA A 377 -20.98 -20.79 3.01
C ALA A 377 -20.99 -19.66 4.06
N HIS A 378 -22.06 -18.87 4.09
CA HIS A 378 -22.29 -17.86 5.10
C HIS A 378 -23.79 -17.58 5.23
N ASP A 379 -24.20 -17.04 6.38
CA ASP A 379 -25.56 -16.56 6.59
C ASP A 379 -25.80 -15.29 5.77
N LYS A 380 -26.82 -15.32 4.93
CA LYS A 380 -27.21 -14.18 4.07
C LYS A 380 -28.22 -13.26 4.73
N ALA A 381 -28.69 -13.60 5.93
CA ALA A 381 -29.67 -12.80 6.64
C ALA A 381 -29.05 -11.46 7.11
N ILE A 382 -29.91 -10.45 7.19
CA ILE A 382 -29.57 -9.22 7.87
C ILE A 382 -30.03 -9.39 9.31
N ARG A 383 -29.09 -9.42 10.27
CA ARG A 383 -29.37 -9.59 11.69
C ARG A 383 -29.31 -8.27 12.43
N GLU A 384 -30.20 -8.10 13.38
CA GLU A 384 -30.10 -6.98 14.32
C GLU A 384 -28.93 -7.17 15.25
N TYR A 385 -28.23 -6.10 15.64
CA TYR A 385 -27.24 -6.13 16.68
C TYR A 385 -27.31 -4.91 17.60
N THR A 386 -26.91 -5.10 18.83
CA THR A 386 -26.77 -4.06 19.86
C THR A 386 -25.32 -3.92 20.26
N ILE A 387 -24.99 -2.79 20.86
CA ILE A 387 -23.67 -2.49 21.40
C ILE A 387 -23.84 -2.03 22.84
N ASP A 388 -23.11 -2.63 23.77
CA ASP A 388 -23.05 -2.25 25.17
C ASP A 388 -21.61 -2.33 25.74
N GLY A 389 -21.45 -2.38 27.05
CA GLY A 389 -20.15 -2.48 27.72
C GLY A 389 -19.44 -3.84 27.54
N GLU A 390 -20.15 -4.87 27.11
CA GLU A 390 -19.58 -6.20 26.85
C GLU A 390 -19.24 -6.41 25.38
N GLY A 391 -19.67 -5.50 24.49
CA GLY A 391 -19.32 -5.55 23.09
C GLY A 391 -20.48 -5.47 22.10
N MET A 392 -20.34 -6.16 20.99
CA MET A 392 -21.37 -6.29 19.94
C MET A 392 -22.11 -7.62 20.11
N HIS A 393 -23.43 -7.57 20.28
CA HIS A 393 -24.30 -8.73 20.40
C HIS A 393 -25.19 -8.85 19.18
N ILE A 394 -24.98 -9.90 18.38
CA ILE A 394 -25.72 -10.13 17.14
C ILE A 394 -26.95 -11.01 17.46
N GLY A 395 -28.13 -10.47 17.21
CA GLY A 395 -29.40 -11.11 17.51
C GLY A 395 -30.03 -11.80 16.31
N MET A 396 -31.37 -11.81 16.34
CA MET A 396 -32.19 -12.50 15.35
C MET A 396 -32.18 -11.75 14.00
N PRO A 397 -32.44 -12.47 12.89
CA PRO A 397 -32.66 -11.83 11.59
C PRO A 397 -33.86 -10.88 11.61
N PHE A 398 -33.73 -9.77 10.90
CA PHE A 398 -34.90 -8.95 10.59
C PHE A 398 -35.88 -9.77 9.76
N ARG A 399 -37.07 -10.00 10.29
CA ARG A 399 -38.18 -10.66 9.58
C ARG A 399 -39.17 -9.62 9.10
N ASN A 400 -39.88 -9.91 7.99
CA ASN A 400 -40.94 -9.07 7.45
C ASN A 400 -40.49 -7.64 7.01
N LEU A 401 -39.22 -7.48 6.66
CA LEU A 401 -38.68 -6.23 6.12
C LEU A 401 -38.03 -6.50 4.76
N THR A 402 -38.41 -5.73 3.74
CA THR A 402 -37.69 -5.68 2.45
C THR A 402 -37.10 -4.33 2.22
N GLY A 403 -36.11 -4.23 1.31
CA GLY A 403 -35.47 -2.96 0.97
C GLY A 403 -34.46 -2.44 2.00
N VAL A 404 -34.08 -3.21 2.99
CA VAL A 404 -33.12 -2.84 4.04
C VAL A 404 -31.76 -2.39 3.43
N LEU A 405 -31.31 -3.04 2.37
CA LEU A 405 -30.05 -2.69 1.70
C LEU A 405 -30.15 -1.44 0.81
N SER A 406 -31.35 -1.14 0.30
CA SER A 406 -31.59 0.03 -0.55
C SER A 406 -31.94 1.31 0.24
N GLY A 407 -32.10 1.21 1.57
CA GLY A 407 -32.53 2.32 2.43
C GLY A 407 -34.03 2.62 2.35
N ARG A 408 -34.80 1.79 1.64
CA ARG A 408 -36.27 1.88 1.58
C ARG A 408 -36.87 0.66 2.26
N VAL A 409 -36.98 0.70 3.58
CA VAL A 409 -37.55 -0.40 4.36
C VAL A 409 -39.06 -0.41 4.17
N ILE A 410 -39.60 -1.54 3.67
CA ILE A 410 -41.03 -1.79 3.51
C ILE A 410 -41.39 -2.94 4.47
N PRO A 411 -42.23 -2.69 5.48
CA PRO A 411 -42.74 -3.77 6.32
C PRO A 411 -43.76 -4.61 5.55
N HIS A 412 -43.65 -5.92 5.65
CA HIS A 412 -44.70 -6.83 5.20
C HIS A 412 -45.57 -7.26 6.39
N SER A 413 -46.87 -7.22 6.23
CA SER A 413 -47.81 -7.84 7.18
C SER A 413 -47.66 -9.35 7.16
N ASP A 414 -47.81 -10.00 8.32
CA ASP A 414 -47.75 -11.45 8.49
C ASP A 414 -48.90 -12.21 7.80
N GLU A 415 -49.34 -11.78 6.62
CA GLU A 415 -50.26 -12.59 5.84
C GLU A 415 -49.47 -13.72 5.15
N ALA A 416 -49.82 -14.92 5.53
CA ALA A 416 -49.27 -16.19 5.13
C ALA A 416 -48.95 -16.25 3.62
N VAL A 417 -47.71 -16.50 3.29
CA VAL A 417 -47.36 -17.15 2.04
C VAL A 417 -47.86 -18.58 2.18
N ALA A 418 -49.09 -18.83 1.69
CA ALA A 418 -49.57 -20.18 1.46
C ALA A 418 -48.57 -20.87 0.51
N PRO A 419 -48.16 -22.10 0.77
CA PRO A 419 -47.33 -22.84 -0.16
C PRO A 419 -48.09 -22.97 -1.49
N ASP A 420 -47.46 -22.64 -2.60
CA ASP A 420 -47.94 -22.94 -3.95
C ASP A 420 -48.19 -24.47 -4.08
N ALA A 421 -49.44 -24.88 -3.80
CA ALA A 421 -49.98 -26.14 -4.23
C ALA A 421 -50.61 -25.91 -5.60
N ASN A 422 -49.90 -26.29 -6.66
CA ASN A 422 -50.46 -26.88 -7.87
C ASN A 422 -49.53 -26.76 -9.06
N VAL A 423 -48.58 -27.68 -9.13
CA VAL A 423 -48.18 -28.24 -10.42
C VAL A 423 -48.71 -29.66 -10.46
N GLU A 424 -49.99 -29.80 -10.67
CA GLU A 424 -50.58 -31.06 -11.12
C GLU A 424 -50.23 -31.27 -12.60
N ARG A 425 -49.49 -32.34 -12.79
CA ARG A 425 -49.31 -33.03 -14.07
C ARG A 425 -50.65 -33.38 -14.68
N SER A 426 -51.00 -32.87 -15.82
CA SER A 426 -51.95 -33.49 -16.73
C SER A 426 -51.21 -34.09 -17.92
N GLY A 427 -50.72 -35.28 -17.72
CA GLY A 427 -50.42 -36.20 -18.82
C GLY A 427 -51.57 -37.18 -18.96
N ARG A 428 -52.16 -37.23 -20.14
CA ARG A 428 -52.95 -38.30 -20.81
C ARG A 428 -53.51 -37.66 -22.07
N GLY A 429 -53.14 -38.03 -23.31
CA GLY A 429 -53.22 -39.41 -23.84
C GLY A 429 -54.57 -39.65 -24.48
N SER A 430 -54.62 -39.59 -25.79
CA SER A 430 -55.46 -40.39 -26.69
C SER A 430 -55.17 -39.96 -28.11
N SER A 431 -54.51 -40.77 -28.91
CA SER A 431 -54.96 -41.80 -29.84
C SER A 431 -56.24 -41.43 -30.64
N GLY A 432 -56.12 -41.37 -31.94
CA GLY A 432 -57.19 -41.79 -32.86
C GLY A 432 -57.36 -40.84 -34.04
N GLU A 433 -57.01 -41.39 -35.16
CA GLU A 433 -57.34 -41.27 -36.60
C GLU A 433 -56.43 -40.37 -37.42
#